data_ec4726655c7f7f8296ef6a70fa3c6e2f
#
_entry.id   ec4726655c7f7f8296ef6a70fa3c6e2f
#
_cell.length_a   1.000
_cell.length_b   1.000
_cell.length_c   1.000
_cell.angle_alpha   90.00
_cell.angle_beta   90.00
_cell.angle_gamma   90.00
#
_symmetry.space_group_name_H-M   'P 1'
#
loop_
_entity.id
_entity.type
_entity.pdbx_description
1 polymer ?
#
loop_
_entity_poly.entity_id
_entity_poly.type
_entity_poly.pdbx_seq_one_letter_code
_entity_poly.pdbx_strand_id
1 'polypeptide(L)'
;MKFASLAIVKKLQNAGFAAYWAGGSVRDMLLAKQQKKKWQPKDFDIATSATPDQIETILPKTYPVGRQFGVLRVHQQGHEFEVATFRSDSGYSDGRHPDAVLFTNPQEDAKRRDFTINGLFYDPVKKHLYDYVGGQEDLLLGLIRFIGRADERIKEDKLRMLRAVRFKNALGFQYHPHTYNAIKKYAGDITVVSKERIFDEMTKILTGPSAASAFGNLEDLGLLAIVFPELEKCKGVAQPKEYHLEGDVWQHTLKSLNNFPSHPSFTLAWSILLHDVGKPDTFKTAERIRFDGHVTKSAEIAEKILKRLKAPTKFIRDVSWLIRHHMMLDNVLTMSKERRKHWLGNPLFADLLLLLRADSLGTIPQGLSLYKKVLAIYKKEKPRRMPKIKKLVDGDNLMQIFNLAEGRNVGRLLDALHEAQLDGKVKTKKQALIYLQKLYQQQNKKSP
;
A
#
# COMPACT_ATOMS: atom_id res chain seq x y z
N MET A 1 25.23 6.28 -5.83
CA MET A 1 24.94 5.49 -4.63
C MET A 1 26.03 4.47 -4.30
N LYS A 2 26.37 3.47 -5.16
CA LYS A 2 27.38 2.44 -4.86
C LYS A 2 28.77 3.00 -4.50
N PHE A 3 29.29 4.00 -5.24
CA PHE A 3 30.57 4.64 -4.92
C PHE A 3 30.53 5.41 -3.58
N ALA A 4 29.42 6.03 -3.27
CA ALA A 4 29.24 6.75 -2.01
C ALA A 4 29.18 5.80 -0.80
N SER A 5 28.48 4.65 -0.91
CA SER A 5 28.47 3.63 0.14
C SER A 5 29.86 2.99 0.34
N LEU A 6 30.60 2.73 -0.75
CA LEU A 6 32.00 2.25 -0.67
C LEU A 6 32.91 3.27 0.02
N ALA A 7 32.71 4.57 -0.23
CA ALA A 7 33.50 5.61 0.44
C ALA A 7 33.25 5.65 1.96
N ILE A 8 32.02 5.42 2.41
CA ILE A 8 31.69 5.30 3.84
C ILE A 8 32.41 4.09 4.43
N VAL A 9 32.31 2.91 3.81
CA VAL A 9 32.97 1.69 4.29
C VAL A 9 34.46 1.90 4.39
N LYS A 10 35.10 2.48 3.35
CA LYS A 10 36.57 2.77 3.38
C LYS A 10 36.96 3.71 4.51
N LYS A 11 36.18 4.78 4.78
CA LYS A 11 36.50 5.72 5.87
C LYS A 11 36.45 5.01 7.23
N LEU A 12 35.46 4.18 7.47
CA LEU A 12 35.35 3.42 8.72
C LEU A 12 36.46 2.38 8.85
N GLN A 13 36.80 1.66 7.78
CA GLN A 13 37.88 0.67 7.79
C GLN A 13 39.24 1.34 7.96
N ASN A 14 39.49 2.48 7.34
CA ASN A 14 40.76 3.24 7.52
C ASN A 14 40.89 3.79 8.95
N ALA A 15 39.77 4.01 9.66
CA ALA A 15 39.78 4.36 11.08
C ALA A 15 39.89 3.14 12.02
N GLY A 16 40.14 1.94 11.47
CA GLY A 16 40.36 0.71 12.24
C GLY A 16 39.10 -0.09 12.57
N PHE A 17 37.90 0.28 12.04
CA PHE A 17 36.65 -0.40 12.34
C PHE A 17 36.27 -1.40 11.24
N ALA A 18 35.72 -2.53 11.62
CA ALA A 18 35.04 -3.39 10.66
C ALA A 18 33.83 -2.65 10.09
N ALA A 19 33.64 -2.65 8.77
CA ALA A 19 32.48 -2.04 8.11
C ALA A 19 32.15 -2.81 6.84
N TYR A 20 30.87 -3.15 6.66
CA TYR A 20 30.37 -4.01 5.59
C TYR A 20 29.04 -3.48 5.05
N TRP A 21 28.74 -3.78 3.80
CA TRP A 21 27.36 -3.76 3.31
C TRP A 21 26.59 -4.90 3.96
N ALA A 22 25.29 -4.71 4.23
CA ALA A 22 24.51 -5.65 5.00
C ALA A 22 23.08 -5.83 4.42
N GLY A 23 22.42 -6.92 4.79
CA GLY A 23 20.99 -7.09 4.60
C GLY A 23 20.55 -7.19 3.15
N GLY A 24 19.48 -6.45 2.83
CA GLY A 24 18.80 -6.52 1.53
C GLY A 24 19.69 -6.21 0.34
N SER A 25 20.58 -5.23 0.46
CA SER A 25 21.50 -4.87 -0.64
C SER A 25 22.47 -5.99 -0.99
N VAL A 26 22.96 -6.75 0.01
CA VAL A 26 23.86 -7.89 -0.20
C VAL A 26 23.10 -9.06 -0.83
N ARG A 27 21.91 -9.39 -0.31
CA ARG A 27 21.02 -10.39 -0.91
C ARG A 27 20.75 -10.08 -2.39
N ASP A 28 20.36 -8.86 -2.71
CA ASP A 28 19.99 -8.47 -4.08
C ASP A 28 21.21 -8.44 -5.00
N MET A 29 22.40 -8.12 -4.47
CA MET A 29 23.68 -8.25 -5.20
C MET A 29 23.96 -9.71 -5.60
N LEU A 30 23.79 -10.63 -4.67
CA LEU A 30 24.04 -12.06 -4.91
C LEU A 30 23.00 -12.64 -5.90
N LEU A 31 21.73 -12.27 -5.75
CA LEU A 31 20.67 -12.67 -6.69
C LEU A 31 20.94 -12.14 -8.10
N ALA A 32 21.34 -10.89 -8.24
CA ALA A 32 21.68 -10.32 -9.54
C ALA A 32 22.86 -11.06 -10.19
N LYS A 33 23.90 -11.42 -9.40
CA LYS A 33 25.04 -12.23 -9.86
C LYS A 33 24.58 -13.63 -10.33
N GLN A 34 23.76 -14.31 -9.53
CA GLN A 34 23.21 -15.63 -9.85
C GLN A 34 22.38 -15.61 -11.14
N GLN A 35 21.53 -14.57 -11.30
CA GLN A 35 20.66 -14.39 -12.47
C GLN A 35 21.37 -13.75 -13.67
N LYS A 36 22.68 -13.47 -13.59
CA LYS A 36 23.47 -12.75 -14.61
C LYS A 36 22.85 -11.40 -15.02
N LYS A 37 22.17 -10.75 -14.08
CA LYS A 37 21.54 -9.43 -14.27
C LYS A 37 22.44 -8.31 -13.74
N LYS A 38 22.26 -7.11 -14.30
CA LYS A 38 22.91 -5.90 -13.78
C LYS A 38 22.33 -5.57 -12.40
N TRP A 39 23.17 -5.56 -11.38
CA TRP A 39 22.78 -5.14 -10.05
C TRP A 39 22.57 -3.62 -10.00
N GLN A 40 21.38 -3.18 -9.58
CA GLN A 40 21.02 -1.78 -9.39
C GLN A 40 20.44 -1.61 -7.99
N PRO A 41 21.27 -1.35 -6.97
CA PRO A 41 20.81 -1.19 -5.60
C PRO A 41 19.96 0.07 -5.46
N LYS A 42 18.84 -0.07 -4.73
CA LYS A 42 17.96 1.04 -4.36
C LYS A 42 18.44 1.75 -3.10
N ASP A 43 19.06 1.00 -2.21
CA ASP A 43 19.60 1.42 -0.91
C ASP A 43 20.84 0.62 -0.56
N PHE A 44 21.57 1.05 0.45
CA PHE A 44 22.66 0.32 1.07
C PHE A 44 22.57 0.51 2.57
N ASP A 45 22.41 -0.61 3.27
CA ASP A 45 22.61 -0.67 4.71
C ASP A 45 24.10 -0.96 4.97
N ILE A 46 24.71 -0.19 5.86
CA ILE A 46 26.11 -0.39 6.28
C ILE A 46 26.09 -0.78 7.74
N ALA A 47 26.80 -1.86 8.06
CA ALA A 47 26.96 -2.32 9.43
C ALA A 47 28.45 -2.22 9.81
N THR A 48 28.75 -1.75 11.04
CA THR A 48 30.11 -1.46 11.48
C THR A 48 30.32 -1.81 12.95
N SER A 49 31.60 -2.02 13.34
CA SER A 49 32.00 -2.13 14.75
C SER A 49 32.14 -0.76 15.45
N ALA A 50 32.12 0.35 14.69
CA ALA A 50 32.18 1.69 15.28
C ALA A 50 30.89 2.00 16.05
N THR A 51 31.01 2.58 17.24
CA THR A 51 29.87 3.09 18.02
C THR A 51 29.29 4.33 17.38
N PRO A 52 28.05 4.75 17.75
CA PRO A 52 27.44 5.98 17.22
C PRO A 52 28.35 7.21 17.33
N ASP A 53 29.04 7.42 18.45
CA ASP A 53 29.95 8.56 18.66
C ASP A 53 31.16 8.51 17.72
N GLN A 54 31.71 7.30 17.50
CA GLN A 54 32.80 7.09 16.56
C GLN A 54 32.36 7.31 15.11
N ILE A 55 31.14 6.87 14.75
CA ILE A 55 30.56 7.10 13.42
C ILE A 55 30.42 8.61 13.17
N GLU A 56 29.88 9.37 14.14
CA GLU A 56 29.71 10.83 14.05
C GLU A 56 31.05 11.55 13.89
N THR A 57 32.09 11.09 14.59
CA THR A 57 33.46 11.64 14.47
C THR A 57 34.04 11.40 13.07
N ILE A 58 33.88 10.21 12.50
CA ILE A 58 34.45 9.82 11.20
C ILE A 58 33.67 10.37 10.02
N LEU A 59 32.33 10.50 10.20
CA LEU A 59 31.37 10.87 9.16
C LEU A 59 30.57 12.12 9.59
N PRO A 60 31.10 13.34 9.39
CA PRO A 60 30.56 14.56 10.01
C PRO A 60 29.16 14.99 9.53
N LYS A 61 28.63 14.39 8.45
CA LYS A 61 27.25 14.65 7.96
C LYS A 61 26.33 13.54 8.40
N THR A 62 26.10 13.42 9.69
CA THR A 62 25.36 12.34 10.34
C THR A 62 24.15 12.91 11.09
N TYR A 63 23.02 12.22 11.03
CA TYR A 63 21.78 12.58 11.71
C TYR A 63 21.30 11.43 12.61
N PRO A 64 20.89 11.69 13.85
CA PRO A 64 20.43 10.64 14.77
C PRO A 64 19.03 10.17 14.40
N VAL A 65 18.91 8.98 13.81
CA VAL A 65 17.63 8.32 13.51
C VAL A 65 17.65 6.94 14.16
N GLY A 66 17.42 6.88 15.47
CA GLY A 66 17.52 5.63 16.23
C GLY A 66 18.90 5.42 16.85
N ARG A 67 19.61 6.49 17.23
CA ARG A 67 20.93 6.49 17.88
C ARG A 67 21.00 5.58 19.12
N GLN A 68 19.93 5.55 19.91
CA GLN A 68 19.79 4.67 21.07
C GLN A 68 19.85 3.18 20.69
N PHE A 69 19.53 2.84 19.45
CA PHE A 69 19.62 1.48 18.91
C PHE A 69 20.86 1.29 18.02
N GLY A 70 21.82 2.22 18.06
CA GLY A 70 23.04 2.16 17.28
C GLY A 70 22.88 2.47 15.80
N VAL A 71 21.79 3.11 15.35
CA VAL A 71 21.52 3.43 13.93
C VAL A 71 21.61 4.92 13.70
N LEU A 72 22.40 5.31 12.71
CA LEU A 72 22.58 6.68 12.26
C LEU A 72 22.31 6.80 10.76
N ARG A 73 21.80 7.96 10.34
CA ARG A 73 21.66 8.30 8.93
C ARG A 73 22.82 9.19 8.50
N VAL A 74 23.56 8.76 7.50
CA VAL A 74 24.74 9.44 6.98
C VAL A 74 24.49 9.99 5.61
N HIS A 75 24.77 11.27 5.39
CA HIS A 75 24.71 11.91 4.08
C HIS A 75 26.10 11.89 3.41
N GLN A 76 26.21 11.19 2.27
CA GLN A 76 27.46 11.08 1.52
C GLN A 76 27.20 11.25 0.01
N GLN A 77 27.86 12.22 -0.63
CA GLN A 77 27.79 12.47 -2.08
C GLN A 77 26.37 12.54 -2.64
N GLY A 78 25.47 13.31 -1.96
CA GLY A 78 24.10 13.50 -2.40
C GLY A 78 23.14 12.32 -2.12
N HIS A 79 23.59 11.30 -1.38
CA HIS A 79 22.78 10.14 -0.98
C HIS A 79 22.74 9.98 0.53
N GLU A 80 21.66 9.42 1.04
CA GLU A 80 21.50 9.03 2.44
C GLU A 80 21.72 7.53 2.61
N PHE A 81 22.39 7.13 3.71
CA PHE A 81 22.69 5.75 4.06
C PHE A 81 22.36 5.50 5.52
N GLU A 82 21.84 4.32 5.82
CA GLU A 82 21.76 3.84 7.20
C GLU A 82 23.09 3.17 7.56
N VAL A 83 23.72 3.66 8.64
CA VAL A 83 24.93 3.10 9.22
C VAL A 83 24.60 2.62 10.62
N ALA A 84 24.70 1.30 10.84
CA ALA A 84 24.34 0.67 12.08
C ALA A 84 25.55 0.03 12.76
N THR A 85 25.70 0.24 14.07
CA THR A 85 26.67 -0.48 14.89
C THR A 85 26.24 -1.95 15.02
N PHE A 86 27.19 -2.90 14.89
CA PHE A 86 26.89 -4.31 15.19
C PHE A 86 26.39 -4.45 16.61
N ARG A 87 25.29 -5.15 16.76
CA ARG A 87 24.64 -5.30 18.06
C ARG A 87 24.00 -6.68 18.25
N SER A 88 23.92 -7.10 19.48
CA SER A 88 22.96 -8.10 19.93
C SER A 88 21.80 -7.43 20.66
N ASP A 89 20.65 -8.01 20.53
CA ASP A 89 19.42 -7.53 21.14
C ASP A 89 19.02 -8.50 22.26
N SER A 90 18.57 -8.00 23.43
CA SER A 90 18.09 -8.84 24.52
C SER A 90 16.76 -8.31 25.09
N GLY A 91 15.85 -9.25 25.36
CA GLY A 91 14.48 -8.94 25.74
C GLY A 91 13.68 -8.27 24.61
N TYR A 92 12.38 -8.46 24.63
CA TYR A 92 11.44 -7.83 23.69
C TYR A 92 10.09 -7.71 24.37
N SER A 93 10.06 -6.96 25.48
CA SER A 93 8.88 -6.84 26.33
C SER A 93 7.67 -6.24 25.59
N ASP A 94 7.92 -5.33 24.65
CA ASP A 94 6.89 -4.71 23.81
C ASP A 94 6.64 -5.47 22.47
N GLY A 95 7.37 -6.58 22.24
CA GLY A 95 7.28 -7.36 21.02
C GLY A 95 7.81 -6.66 19.77
N ARG A 96 8.71 -5.66 19.94
CA ARG A 96 9.32 -4.89 18.83
C ARG A 96 10.74 -4.40 19.13
N HIS A 97 10.88 -3.64 20.21
CA HIS A 97 12.15 -3.04 20.56
C HIS A 97 12.87 -3.95 21.56
N PRO A 98 14.16 -4.15 21.39
CA PRO A 98 14.92 -4.84 22.41
C PRO A 98 14.91 -4.00 23.69
N ASP A 99 14.77 -4.67 24.82
CA ASP A 99 14.84 -4.03 26.15
C ASP A 99 16.25 -3.53 26.44
N ALA A 100 17.26 -4.21 25.90
CA ALA A 100 18.66 -3.77 25.94
C ALA A 100 19.39 -4.08 24.62
N VAL A 101 20.32 -3.21 24.27
CA VAL A 101 21.20 -3.31 23.11
C VAL A 101 22.64 -3.37 23.60
N LEU A 102 23.36 -4.40 23.17
CA LEU A 102 24.79 -4.54 23.44
C LEU A 102 25.56 -4.49 22.11
N PHE A 103 26.48 -3.54 21.98
CA PHE A 103 27.35 -3.46 20.80
C PHE A 103 28.34 -4.63 20.80
N THR A 104 28.47 -5.29 19.64
CA THR A 104 29.15 -6.57 19.53
C THR A 104 29.83 -6.75 18.17
N ASN A 105 29.94 -7.99 17.70
CA ASN A 105 30.60 -8.40 16.46
C ASN A 105 29.55 -8.74 15.34
N PRO A 106 29.98 -8.86 14.08
CA PRO A 106 29.08 -9.13 12.96
C PRO A 106 28.35 -10.49 13.06
N GLN A 107 28.93 -11.48 13.75
CA GLN A 107 28.30 -12.79 13.91
C GLN A 107 27.03 -12.70 14.79
N GLU A 108 27.12 -11.98 15.91
CA GLU A 108 25.96 -11.77 16.78
C GLU A 108 24.92 -10.85 16.12
N ASP A 109 25.36 -9.81 15.38
CA ASP A 109 24.44 -8.98 14.60
C ASP A 109 23.69 -9.76 13.51
N ALA A 110 24.34 -10.75 12.87
CA ALA A 110 23.67 -11.66 11.94
C ALA A 110 22.54 -12.43 12.62
N LYS A 111 22.80 -13.00 13.81
CA LYS A 111 21.85 -13.86 14.53
C LYS A 111 20.55 -13.14 14.94
N ARG A 112 20.57 -11.83 15.21
CA ARG A 112 19.38 -11.08 15.59
C ARG A 112 18.48 -10.70 14.40
N ARG A 113 18.95 -10.83 13.16
CA ARG A 113 18.19 -10.48 11.95
C ARG A 113 17.02 -11.45 11.74
N ASP A 114 16.12 -11.10 10.81
CA ASP A 114 14.89 -11.86 10.58
C ASP A 114 15.12 -13.17 9.82
N PHE A 115 15.67 -13.08 8.60
CA PHE A 115 15.83 -14.24 7.71
C PHE A 115 17.29 -14.44 7.35
N THR A 116 17.66 -15.71 7.12
CA THR A 116 19.02 -16.10 6.73
C THR A 116 19.55 -15.31 5.54
N ILE A 117 18.71 -15.15 4.51
CA ILE A 117 19.02 -14.38 3.30
C ILE A 117 19.26 -12.88 3.54
N ASN A 118 18.85 -12.34 4.68
CA ASN A 118 19.07 -10.96 5.10
C ASN A 118 20.18 -10.84 6.17
N GLY A 119 20.74 -11.96 6.63
CA GLY A 119 21.82 -12.03 7.61
C GLY A 119 23.24 -11.97 7.01
N LEU A 120 23.35 -11.62 5.74
CA LEU A 120 24.59 -11.61 4.99
C LEU A 120 25.29 -10.24 5.09
N PHE A 121 26.63 -10.28 5.16
CA PHE A 121 27.50 -9.10 5.09
C PHE A 121 28.48 -9.22 3.95
N TYR A 122 28.82 -8.12 3.32
CA TYR A 122 29.80 -8.06 2.24
C TYR A 122 30.81 -6.93 2.46
N ASP A 123 32.08 -7.29 2.49
CA ASP A 123 33.18 -6.33 2.47
C ASP A 123 33.48 -5.90 1.03
N PRO A 124 33.08 -4.68 0.63
CA PRO A 124 33.27 -4.25 -0.75
C PRO A 124 34.73 -3.89 -1.08
N VAL A 125 35.62 -3.74 -0.07
CA VAL A 125 37.05 -3.44 -0.24
C VAL A 125 37.79 -4.72 -0.49
N LYS A 126 37.64 -5.72 0.40
CA LYS A 126 38.23 -7.06 0.28
C LYS A 126 37.52 -7.97 -0.70
N LYS A 127 36.31 -7.57 -1.17
CA LYS A 127 35.41 -8.38 -2.02
C LYS A 127 35.08 -9.73 -1.39
N HIS A 128 34.89 -9.74 -0.06
CA HIS A 128 34.63 -10.95 0.71
C HIS A 128 33.22 -10.95 1.27
N LEU A 129 32.55 -12.11 1.20
CA LEU A 129 31.21 -12.34 1.74
C LEU A 129 31.32 -13.08 3.08
N TYR A 130 30.67 -12.54 4.11
CA TYR A 130 30.56 -13.19 5.41
C TYR A 130 29.15 -13.72 5.57
N ASP A 131 29.03 -15.02 5.79
CA ASP A 131 27.78 -15.73 6.06
C ASP A 131 27.90 -16.52 7.36
N TYR A 132 27.20 -16.06 8.38
CA TYR A 132 27.20 -16.68 9.71
C TYR A 132 25.94 -17.50 9.99
N VAL A 133 24.98 -17.51 9.06
CA VAL A 133 23.62 -18.01 9.29
C VAL A 133 23.09 -18.92 8.18
N GLY A 134 23.93 -19.28 7.19
CA GLY A 134 23.53 -20.13 6.06
C GLY A 134 22.68 -19.42 5.00
N GLY A 135 22.79 -18.10 4.91
CA GLY A 135 22.00 -17.31 3.99
C GLY A 135 22.31 -17.52 2.52
N GLN A 136 23.58 -17.88 2.18
CA GLN A 136 23.96 -18.17 0.80
C GLN A 136 23.27 -19.46 0.28
N GLU A 137 23.22 -20.50 1.11
CA GLU A 137 22.55 -21.75 0.77
C GLU A 137 21.06 -21.51 0.55
N ASP A 138 20.39 -20.84 1.50
CA ASP A 138 18.96 -20.52 1.36
C ASP A 138 18.67 -19.63 0.16
N LEU A 139 19.59 -18.76 -0.21
CA LEU A 139 19.47 -17.94 -1.41
C LEU A 139 19.54 -18.76 -2.68
N LEU A 140 20.43 -19.77 -2.73
CA LEU A 140 20.55 -20.71 -3.85
C LEU A 140 19.31 -21.61 -3.96
N LEU A 141 18.80 -22.09 -2.82
CA LEU A 141 17.61 -22.95 -2.74
C LEU A 141 16.29 -22.17 -2.91
N GLY A 142 16.33 -20.85 -2.89
CA GLY A 142 15.12 -20.00 -2.94
C GLY A 142 14.24 -20.16 -1.71
N LEU A 143 14.82 -20.16 -0.50
CA LEU A 143 14.10 -20.42 0.75
C LEU A 143 14.00 -19.17 1.63
N ILE A 144 12.85 -18.98 2.24
CA ILE A 144 12.61 -18.04 3.33
C ILE A 144 12.70 -18.83 4.64
N ARG A 145 13.81 -18.66 5.36
CA ARG A 145 14.06 -19.31 6.64
C ARG A 145 14.36 -18.27 7.70
N PHE A 146 13.70 -18.37 8.86
CA PHE A 146 14.07 -17.58 10.04
C PHE A 146 15.47 -17.97 10.54
N ILE A 147 16.22 -17.00 11.04
CA ILE A 147 17.51 -17.27 11.67
C ILE A 147 17.25 -17.87 13.06
N GLY A 148 17.80 -19.07 13.30
CA GLY A 148 17.58 -19.79 14.54
C GLY A 148 16.18 -20.43 14.62
N ARG A 149 15.59 -20.44 15.82
CA ARG A 149 14.27 -21.07 16.05
C ARG A 149 13.14 -20.15 15.60
N ALA A 150 12.33 -20.61 14.66
CA ALA A 150 11.24 -19.82 14.07
C ALA A 150 10.23 -19.33 15.12
N ASP A 151 9.89 -20.16 16.11
CA ASP A 151 8.99 -19.79 17.21
C ASP A 151 9.51 -18.60 18.01
N GLU A 152 10.82 -18.57 18.30
CA GLU A 152 11.46 -17.48 19.05
C GLU A 152 11.48 -16.19 18.23
N ARG A 153 11.84 -16.29 16.95
CA ARG A 153 11.87 -15.15 16.03
C ARG A 153 10.51 -14.47 15.88
N ILE A 154 9.40 -15.22 15.84
CA ILE A 154 8.06 -14.66 15.80
C ILE A 154 7.71 -14.01 17.15
N LYS A 155 8.06 -14.64 18.28
CA LYS A 155 7.78 -14.07 19.61
C LYS A 155 8.49 -12.74 19.84
N GLU A 156 9.68 -12.55 19.31
CA GLU A 156 10.42 -11.27 19.39
C GLU A 156 9.73 -10.16 18.58
N ASP A 157 9.32 -10.43 17.35
CA ASP A 157 8.59 -9.46 16.51
C ASP A 157 7.62 -10.20 15.59
N LYS A 158 6.32 -10.14 15.94
CA LYS A 158 5.24 -10.81 15.21
C LYS A 158 5.07 -10.26 13.79
N LEU A 159 5.54 -9.03 13.49
CA LEU A 159 5.51 -8.49 12.12
C LEU A 159 6.37 -9.33 11.16
N ARG A 160 7.33 -10.09 11.65
CA ARG A 160 8.15 -11.02 10.85
C ARG A 160 7.30 -12.01 10.06
N MET A 161 6.10 -12.34 10.51
CA MET A 161 5.15 -13.18 9.77
C MET A 161 4.73 -12.53 8.45
N LEU A 162 4.31 -11.26 8.48
CA LEU A 162 3.98 -10.51 7.26
C LEU A 162 5.21 -10.27 6.39
N ARG A 163 6.38 -10.01 6.99
CA ARG A 163 7.65 -9.86 6.28
C ARG A 163 8.02 -11.15 5.52
N ALA A 164 7.78 -12.34 6.12
CA ALA A 164 7.99 -13.62 5.45
C ALA A 164 7.12 -13.74 4.19
N VAL A 165 5.84 -13.37 4.29
CA VAL A 165 4.91 -13.35 3.14
C VAL A 165 5.44 -12.39 2.07
N ARG A 166 5.86 -11.18 2.47
CA ARG A 166 6.41 -10.21 1.53
C ARG A 166 7.66 -10.71 0.81
N PHE A 167 8.65 -11.22 1.54
CA PHE A 167 9.90 -11.69 0.93
C PHE A 167 9.66 -12.92 0.05
N LYS A 168 8.86 -13.89 0.52
CA LYS A 168 8.49 -15.07 -0.28
C LYS A 168 7.95 -14.67 -1.65
N ASN A 169 6.99 -13.76 -1.68
CA ASN A 169 6.32 -13.37 -2.92
C ASN A 169 7.16 -12.39 -3.76
N ALA A 170 7.89 -11.46 -3.13
CA ALA A 170 8.74 -10.51 -3.85
C ALA A 170 9.94 -11.19 -4.54
N LEU A 171 10.47 -12.25 -3.96
CA LEU A 171 11.62 -12.99 -4.48
C LEU A 171 11.23 -14.23 -5.29
N GLY A 172 9.97 -14.67 -5.23
CA GLY A 172 9.53 -15.92 -5.85
C GLY A 172 10.04 -17.18 -5.13
N PHE A 173 10.31 -17.07 -3.83
CA PHE A 173 10.89 -18.13 -2.99
C PHE A 173 9.82 -19.01 -2.36
N GLN A 174 10.26 -20.09 -1.69
CA GLN A 174 9.40 -20.95 -0.88
C GLN A 174 9.68 -20.77 0.61
N TYR A 175 8.71 -21.11 1.45
CA TYR A 175 8.98 -21.16 2.88
C TYR A 175 9.79 -22.41 3.24
N HIS A 176 10.79 -22.28 4.11
CA HIS A 176 11.30 -23.42 4.84
C HIS A 176 10.18 -24.00 5.73
N PRO A 177 10.03 -25.36 5.85
CA PRO A 177 8.91 -25.96 6.59
C PRO A 177 8.74 -25.44 8.02
N HIS A 178 9.82 -25.24 8.76
CA HIS A 178 9.76 -24.67 10.11
C HIS A 178 9.24 -23.23 10.13
N THR A 179 9.60 -22.44 9.12
CA THR A 179 9.09 -21.06 8.98
C THR A 179 7.59 -21.07 8.71
N TYR A 180 7.13 -21.88 7.76
CA TYR A 180 5.71 -22.02 7.42
C TYR A 180 4.87 -22.44 8.62
N ASN A 181 5.27 -23.54 9.29
CA ASN A 181 4.54 -24.09 10.43
C ASN A 181 4.48 -23.11 11.61
N ALA A 182 5.59 -22.40 11.87
CA ALA A 182 5.62 -21.38 12.93
C ALA A 182 4.68 -20.20 12.63
N ILE A 183 4.67 -19.69 11.39
CA ILE A 183 3.75 -18.60 11.01
C ILE A 183 2.32 -19.05 11.20
N LYS A 184 1.94 -20.22 10.71
CA LYS A 184 0.58 -20.75 10.83
C LYS A 184 0.16 -20.94 12.30
N LYS A 185 1.07 -21.42 13.13
CA LYS A 185 0.85 -21.61 14.57
C LYS A 185 0.61 -20.29 15.32
N TYR A 186 1.36 -19.26 14.97
CA TYR A 186 1.33 -17.97 15.67
C TYR A 186 0.55 -16.87 14.91
N ALA A 187 -0.19 -17.21 13.87
CA ALA A 187 -0.92 -16.22 13.05
C ALA A 187 -1.80 -15.29 13.90
N GLY A 188 -2.45 -15.82 14.96
CA GLY A 188 -3.29 -15.05 15.89
C GLY A 188 -2.54 -13.93 16.59
N ASP A 189 -1.26 -14.08 16.83
CA ASP A 189 -0.45 -13.11 17.55
C ASP A 189 -0.17 -11.84 16.75
N ILE A 190 -0.51 -11.78 15.46
CA ILE A 190 -0.35 -10.57 14.64
C ILE A 190 -1.18 -9.40 15.19
N THR A 191 -2.19 -9.66 15.99
CA THR A 191 -3.08 -8.65 16.58
C THR A 191 -2.37 -7.68 17.52
N VAL A 192 -1.26 -8.10 18.17
CA VAL A 192 -0.48 -7.27 19.09
C VAL A 192 0.45 -6.28 18.36
N VAL A 193 0.68 -6.48 17.05
CA VAL A 193 1.49 -5.56 16.24
C VAL A 193 0.73 -4.25 16.05
N SER A 194 1.45 -3.13 16.15
CA SER A 194 0.86 -1.82 15.91
C SER A 194 0.25 -1.72 14.50
N LYS A 195 -0.91 -1.10 14.41
CA LYS A 195 -1.72 -1.06 13.18
C LYS A 195 -1.01 -0.32 12.05
N GLU A 196 -0.20 0.68 12.39
CA GLU A 196 0.65 1.43 11.45
C GLU A 196 1.68 0.51 10.79
N ARG A 197 2.34 -0.37 11.59
CA ARG A 197 3.32 -1.32 11.04
C ARG A 197 2.67 -2.37 10.14
N ILE A 198 1.47 -2.83 10.50
CA ILE A 198 0.68 -3.71 9.64
C ILE A 198 0.34 -3.00 8.33
N PHE A 199 -0.15 -1.75 8.39
CA PHE A 199 -0.46 -0.95 7.21
C PHE A 199 0.74 -0.79 6.27
N ASP A 200 1.90 -0.42 6.82
CA ASP A 200 3.13 -0.23 6.05
C ASP A 200 3.59 -1.53 5.37
N GLU A 201 3.55 -2.64 6.09
CA GLU A 201 3.99 -3.93 5.55
C GLU A 201 2.99 -4.47 4.52
N MET A 202 1.68 -4.33 4.77
CA MET A 202 0.64 -4.68 3.81
C MET A 202 0.71 -3.83 2.55
N THR A 203 1.03 -2.54 2.68
CA THR A 203 1.23 -1.65 1.51
C THR A 203 2.41 -2.13 0.65
N LYS A 204 3.53 -2.56 1.27
CA LYS A 204 4.68 -3.14 0.57
C LYS A 204 4.35 -4.47 -0.12
N ILE A 205 3.55 -5.32 0.53
CA ILE A 205 3.04 -6.58 -0.04
C ILE A 205 2.19 -6.27 -1.26
N LEU A 206 1.24 -5.35 -1.11
CA LEU A 206 0.24 -5.03 -2.12
C LEU A 206 0.85 -4.37 -3.35
N THR A 207 1.89 -3.56 -3.18
CA THR A 207 2.61 -2.92 -4.30
C THR A 207 3.80 -3.73 -4.82
N GLY A 208 4.00 -4.92 -4.28
CA GLY A 208 5.02 -5.85 -4.73
C GLY A 208 4.65 -6.56 -6.03
N PRO A 209 5.59 -7.29 -6.64
CA PRO A 209 5.41 -7.88 -7.98
C PRO A 209 4.36 -9.01 -8.04
N SER A 210 3.96 -9.58 -6.94
CA SER A 210 3.08 -10.76 -6.86
C SER A 210 2.01 -10.59 -5.79
N ALA A 211 1.28 -9.47 -5.80
CA ALA A 211 0.29 -9.12 -4.80
C ALA A 211 -0.79 -10.21 -4.63
N ALA A 212 -1.38 -10.70 -5.72
CA ALA A 212 -2.40 -11.75 -5.66
C ALA A 212 -1.90 -13.03 -4.99
N SER A 213 -0.70 -13.50 -5.36
CA SER A 213 -0.07 -14.67 -4.73
C SER A 213 0.22 -14.40 -3.24
N ALA A 214 0.61 -13.18 -2.88
CA ALA A 214 0.85 -12.83 -1.49
C ALA A 214 -0.43 -12.86 -0.65
N PHE A 215 -1.56 -12.41 -1.20
CA PHE A 215 -2.86 -12.50 -0.52
C PHE A 215 -3.36 -13.95 -0.42
N GLY A 216 -3.14 -14.79 -1.42
CA GLY A 216 -3.37 -16.24 -1.30
C GLY A 216 -2.51 -16.89 -0.21
N ASN A 217 -1.25 -16.45 -0.04
CA ASN A 217 -0.40 -16.93 1.07
C ASN A 217 -0.86 -16.43 2.44
N LEU A 218 -1.36 -15.19 2.54
CA LEU A 218 -1.97 -14.69 3.79
C LEU A 218 -3.19 -15.53 4.18
N GLU A 219 -3.99 -15.94 3.20
CA GLU A 219 -5.13 -16.82 3.39
C GLU A 219 -4.70 -18.21 3.90
N ASP A 220 -3.77 -18.88 3.21
CA ASP A 220 -3.28 -20.21 3.58
C ASP A 220 -2.64 -20.24 4.98
N LEU A 221 -1.96 -19.18 5.36
CA LEU A 221 -1.34 -19.01 6.67
C LEU A 221 -2.33 -18.58 7.78
N GLY A 222 -3.60 -18.33 7.47
CA GLY A 222 -4.60 -17.85 8.43
C GLY A 222 -4.47 -16.38 8.82
N LEU A 223 -3.53 -15.64 8.23
CA LEU A 223 -3.30 -14.22 8.51
C LEU A 223 -4.38 -13.32 7.89
N LEU A 224 -4.97 -13.71 6.74
CA LEU A 224 -5.99 -12.91 6.05
C LEU A 224 -7.21 -12.69 6.93
N ALA A 225 -7.76 -13.74 7.52
CA ALA A 225 -8.96 -13.69 8.36
C ALA A 225 -8.79 -12.79 9.59
N ILE A 226 -7.55 -12.66 10.09
CA ILE A 226 -7.23 -11.85 11.27
C ILE A 226 -7.01 -10.39 10.91
N VAL A 227 -6.25 -10.12 9.83
CA VAL A 227 -5.93 -8.75 9.40
C VAL A 227 -7.10 -8.11 8.64
N PHE A 228 -7.79 -8.89 7.81
CA PHE A 228 -8.88 -8.45 6.94
C PHE A 228 -10.09 -9.39 6.99
N PRO A 229 -10.79 -9.51 8.13
CA PRO A 229 -11.98 -10.37 8.25
C PRO A 229 -13.09 -9.97 7.25
N GLU A 230 -13.07 -8.72 6.77
CA GLU A 230 -13.99 -8.24 5.74
C GLU A 230 -13.73 -8.88 4.37
N LEU A 231 -12.48 -9.13 4.01
CA LEU A 231 -12.13 -9.82 2.77
C LEU A 231 -12.42 -11.32 2.86
N GLU A 232 -12.33 -11.91 4.04
CA GLU A 232 -12.71 -13.31 4.27
C GLU A 232 -14.19 -13.55 3.92
N LYS A 233 -15.07 -12.57 4.19
CA LYS A 233 -16.49 -12.64 3.83
C LYS A 233 -16.75 -12.63 2.32
N CYS A 234 -15.79 -12.23 1.50
CA CYS A 234 -15.92 -12.24 0.04
C CYS A 234 -15.83 -13.65 -0.55
N LYS A 235 -15.33 -14.62 0.22
CA LYS A 235 -15.24 -16.01 -0.20
C LYS A 235 -16.63 -16.66 -0.26
N GLY A 236 -16.85 -17.44 -1.31
CA GLY A 236 -18.11 -18.15 -1.55
C GLY A 236 -19.27 -17.23 -1.97
N VAL A 237 -19.07 -15.91 -2.08
CA VAL A 237 -20.09 -15.00 -2.57
C VAL A 237 -20.17 -15.09 -4.08
N ALA A 238 -21.20 -15.80 -4.56
CA ALA A 238 -21.42 -16.03 -5.98
C ALA A 238 -21.68 -14.71 -6.75
N GLN A 239 -21.25 -14.67 -8.00
CA GLN A 239 -21.45 -13.55 -8.92
C GLN A 239 -22.25 -14.00 -10.15
N PRO A 240 -22.88 -13.06 -10.92
CA PRO A 240 -23.59 -13.41 -12.14
C PRO A 240 -22.69 -14.11 -13.15
N LYS A 241 -22.99 -15.36 -13.51
CA LYS A 241 -22.14 -16.18 -14.38
C LYS A 241 -21.95 -15.60 -15.79
N GLU A 242 -22.86 -14.76 -16.25
CA GLU A 242 -22.78 -14.07 -17.53
C GLU A 242 -21.57 -13.14 -17.63
N TYR A 243 -21.08 -12.66 -16.49
CA TYR A 243 -20.00 -11.67 -16.41
C TYR A 243 -18.81 -12.14 -15.57
N HIS A 244 -18.97 -13.20 -14.76
CA HIS A 244 -18.01 -13.60 -13.75
C HIS A 244 -17.78 -15.12 -13.73
N LEU A 245 -17.17 -15.65 -14.81
CA LEU A 245 -16.76 -17.07 -14.86
C LEU A 245 -15.50 -17.36 -14.04
N GLU A 246 -14.84 -16.32 -13.52
CA GLU A 246 -13.65 -16.42 -12.67
C GLU A 246 -13.94 -17.02 -11.30
N GLY A 247 -15.18 -16.98 -10.82
CA GLY A 247 -15.60 -17.52 -9.53
C GLY A 247 -16.28 -16.50 -8.62
N ASP A 248 -16.04 -16.60 -7.31
CA ASP A 248 -16.61 -15.72 -6.29
C ASP A 248 -15.93 -14.34 -6.25
N VAL A 249 -16.42 -13.45 -5.37
CA VAL A 249 -15.89 -12.09 -5.21
C VAL A 249 -14.42 -12.10 -4.80
N TRP A 250 -13.97 -13.07 -4.00
CA TRP A 250 -12.58 -13.17 -3.60
C TRP A 250 -11.66 -13.56 -4.77
N GLN A 251 -12.07 -14.55 -5.58
CA GLN A 251 -11.33 -14.96 -6.77
C GLN A 251 -11.24 -13.82 -7.80
N HIS A 252 -12.32 -13.06 -7.97
CA HIS A 252 -12.31 -11.84 -8.78
C HIS A 252 -11.29 -10.82 -8.25
N THR A 253 -11.28 -10.56 -6.95
CA THR A 253 -10.34 -9.63 -6.31
C THR A 253 -8.88 -10.05 -6.55
N LEU A 254 -8.55 -11.34 -6.36
CA LEU A 254 -7.20 -11.87 -6.62
C LEU A 254 -6.80 -11.72 -8.10
N LYS A 255 -7.72 -11.98 -9.03
CA LYS A 255 -7.45 -11.77 -10.47
C LYS A 255 -7.25 -10.30 -10.81
N SER A 256 -8.02 -9.40 -10.22
CA SER A 256 -7.84 -7.96 -10.38
C SER A 256 -6.47 -7.50 -9.87
N LEU A 257 -5.99 -8.04 -8.75
CA LEU A 257 -4.64 -7.78 -8.22
C LEU A 257 -3.51 -8.26 -9.14
N ASN A 258 -3.71 -9.28 -9.96
CA ASN A 258 -2.72 -9.73 -10.95
C ASN A 258 -2.55 -8.77 -12.13
N ASN A 259 -3.46 -7.81 -12.29
CA ASN A 259 -3.48 -6.90 -13.42
C ASN A 259 -2.99 -5.47 -13.08
N PHE A 260 -2.17 -5.35 -12.05
CA PHE A 260 -1.51 -4.10 -11.68
C PHE A 260 -0.61 -3.57 -12.80
N PRO A 261 -0.49 -2.23 -12.95
CA PRO A 261 0.66 -1.65 -13.64
C PRO A 261 1.96 -2.01 -12.91
N SER A 262 3.10 -1.94 -13.59
CA SER A 262 4.42 -2.32 -13.04
C SER A 262 4.75 -1.65 -11.70
N HIS A 263 4.23 -0.44 -11.47
CA HIS A 263 4.42 0.34 -10.24
C HIS A 263 3.12 1.07 -9.92
N PRO A 264 2.16 0.40 -9.26
CA PRO A 264 0.90 1.05 -8.88
C PRO A 264 1.14 2.11 -7.81
N SER A 265 0.35 3.18 -7.82
CA SER A 265 0.27 4.05 -6.65
C SER A 265 -0.27 3.26 -5.46
N PHE A 266 0.12 3.63 -4.24
CA PHE A 266 -0.42 2.99 -3.03
C PHE A 266 -1.94 3.10 -2.98
N THR A 267 -2.48 4.26 -3.38
CA THR A 267 -3.92 4.52 -3.44
C THR A 267 -4.63 3.55 -4.39
N LEU A 268 -4.10 3.38 -5.62
CA LEU A 268 -4.65 2.44 -6.60
C LEU A 268 -4.62 1.00 -6.08
N ALA A 269 -3.50 0.57 -5.52
CA ALA A 269 -3.32 -0.79 -5.05
C ALA A 269 -4.33 -1.16 -3.96
N TRP A 270 -4.52 -0.29 -2.97
CA TRP A 270 -5.54 -0.48 -1.93
C TRP A 270 -6.96 -0.38 -2.48
N SER A 271 -7.19 0.46 -3.47
CA SER A 271 -8.52 0.56 -4.11
C SER A 271 -8.89 -0.72 -4.86
N ILE A 272 -7.95 -1.34 -5.58
CA ILE A 272 -8.19 -2.62 -6.25
C ILE A 272 -8.45 -3.74 -5.25
N LEU A 273 -7.72 -3.78 -4.12
CA LEU A 273 -7.97 -4.78 -3.08
C LEU A 273 -9.38 -4.67 -2.49
N LEU A 274 -9.88 -3.44 -2.31
CA LEU A 274 -11.09 -3.18 -1.51
C LEU A 274 -12.32 -2.77 -2.34
N HIS A 275 -12.24 -2.69 -3.69
CA HIS A 275 -13.34 -2.14 -4.49
C HIS A 275 -14.67 -2.88 -4.33
N ASP A 276 -14.61 -4.18 -4.13
CA ASP A 276 -15.74 -5.07 -4.05
C ASP A 276 -16.03 -5.64 -2.65
N VAL A 277 -15.33 -5.18 -1.62
CA VAL A 277 -15.46 -5.67 -0.24
C VAL A 277 -16.86 -5.51 0.36
N GLY A 278 -17.70 -4.67 -0.23
CA GLY A 278 -19.09 -4.45 0.16
C GLY A 278 -20.11 -5.36 -0.55
N LYS A 279 -19.71 -6.17 -1.53
CA LYS A 279 -20.60 -7.10 -2.23
C LYS A 279 -21.28 -8.11 -1.30
N PRO A 280 -20.59 -8.73 -0.32
CA PRO A 280 -21.25 -9.63 0.63
C PRO A 280 -22.43 -8.99 1.36
N ASP A 281 -22.28 -7.75 1.79
CA ASP A 281 -23.32 -7.01 2.55
C ASP A 281 -24.49 -6.52 1.68
N THR A 282 -24.33 -6.52 0.36
CA THR A 282 -25.33 -6.04 -0.62
C THR A 282 -25.86 -7.16 -1.54
N PHE A 283 -25.44 -8.38 -1.26
CA PHE A 283 -25.85 -9.56 -2.01
C PHE A 283 -27.37 -9.78 -1.97
N LYS A 284 -27.98 -9.90 -3.13
CA LYS A 284 -29.40 -10.22 -3.30
C LYS A 284 -29.57 -11.25 -4.39
N THR A 285 -30.40 -12.26 -4.12
CA THR A 285 -30.85 -13.25 -5.10
C THR A 285 -32.34 -13.03 -5.33
N ALA A 286 -32.73 -12.55 -6.51
CA ALA A 286 -34.08 -12.50 -6.97
C ALA A 286 -34.15 -13.26 -8.31
N GLU A 287 -34.55 -12.62 -9.40
CA GLU A 287 -34.44 -13.21 -10.75
C GLU A 287 -33.00 -13.44 -11.18
N ARG A 288 -32.06 -12.63 -10.66
CA ARG A 288 -30.61 -12.72 -10.86
C ARG A 288 -29.86 -12.22 -9.64
N ILE A 289 -28.58 -12.56 -9.54
CA ILE A 289 -27.67 -12.03 -8.51
C ILE A 289 -27.45 -10.53 -8.75
N ARG A 290 -27.60 -9.72 -7.71
CA ARG A 290 -27.42 -8.25 -7.72
C ARG A 290 -26.67 -7.79 -6.49
N PHE A 291 -25.95 -6.66 -6.65
CA PHE A 291 -25.17 -5.99 -5.60
C PHE A 291 -25.47 -4.50 -5.56
N ASP A 292 -26.75 -4.14 -5.43
CA ASP A 292 -27.20 -2.75 -5.49
C ASP A 292 -26.56 -1.92 -4.38
N GLY A 293 -25.82 -0.86 -4.75
CA GLY A 293 -25.15 0.03 -3.80
C GLY A 293 -23.82 -0.48 -3.24
N HIS A 294 -23.27 -1.58 -3.77
CA HIS A 294 -21.98 -2.11 -3.28
C HIS A 294 -20.83 -1.09 -3.32
N VAL A 295 -20.78 -0.20 -4.30
CA VAL A 295 -19.73 0.84 -4.39
C VAL A 295 -19.69 1.74 -3.15
N THR A 296 -20.86 2.15 -2.67
CA THR A 296 -20.98 2.95 -1.45
C THR A 296 -20.62 2.13 -0.22
N LYS A 297 -21.13 0.91 -0.15
CA LYS A 297 -20.84 -0.02 0.95
C LYS A 297 -19.37 -0.41 1.01
N SER A 298 -18.75 -0.69 -0.14
CA SER A 298 -17.30 -0.96 -0.24
C SER A 298 -16.47 0.23 0.24
N ALA A 299 -16.82 1.45 -0.15
CA ALA A 299 -16.12 2.64 0.31
C ALA A 299 -16.24 2.83 1.83
N GLU A 300 -17.41 2.59 2.43
CA GLU A 300 -17.62 2.66 3.88
C GLU A 300 -16.79 1.60 4.63
N ILE A 301 -16.75 0.37 4.13
CA ILE A 301 -15.96 -0.71 4.71
C ILE A 301 -14.46 -0.41 4.56
N ALA A 302 -14.03 0.04 3.39
CA ALA A 302 -12.64 0.44 3.15
C ALA A 302 -12.19 1.55 4.10
N GLU A 303 -13.02 2.57 4.35
CA GLU A 303 -12.74 3.61 5.35
C GLU A 303 -12.56 3.02 6.75
N LYS A 304 -13.40 2.08 7.17
CA LYS A 304 -13.29 1.42 8.48
C LYS A 304 -11.99 0.61 8.59
N ILE A 305 -11.66 -0.17 7.56
CA ILE A 305 -10.40 -0.95 7.49
C ILE A 305 -9.19 -0.02 7.60
N LEU A 306 -9.14 1.02 6.78
CA LEU A 306 -7.99 1.94 6.73
C LEU A 306 -7.86 2.78 8.00
N LYS A 307 -8.97 3.19 8.63
CA LYS A 307 -8.97 3.84 9.97
C LYS A 307 -8.47 2.89 11.05
N ARG A 308 -8.92 1.62 11.04
CA ARG A 308 -8.43 0.58 11.95
C ARG A 308 -6.92 0.37 11.80
N LEU A 309 -6.40 0.43 10.57
CA LEU A 309 -4.98 0.34 10.28
C LEU A 309 -4.22 1.66 10.46
N LYS A 310 -4.89 2.71 10.92
CA LYS A 310 -4.32 4.05 11.15
C LYS A 310 -3.65 4.66 9.92
N ALA A 311 -4.21 4.42 8.74
CA ALA A 311 -3.76 5.06 7.50
C ALA A 311 -3.96 6.59 7.54
N PRO A 312 -3.16 7.37 6.81
CA PRO A 312 -3.31 8.83 6.76
C PRO A 312 -4.69 9.26 6.23
N THR A 313 -5.29 10.30 6.81
CA THR A 313 -6.65 10.76 6.45
C THR A 313 -6.81 11.07 4.97
N LYS A 314 -5.81 11.74 4.36
CA LYS A 314 -5.83 12.00 2.91
C LYS A 314 -5.87 10.72 2.10
N PHE A 315 -5.08 9.73 2.49
CA PHE A 315 -5.02 8.42 1.84
C PHE A 315 -6.37 7.70 1.91
N ILE A 316 -7.00 7.66 3.10
CA ILE A 316 -8.34 7.08 3.31
C ILE A 316 -9.35 7.72 2.35
N ARG A 317 -9.39 9.05 2.30
CA ARG A 317 -10.30 9.80 1.41
C ARG A 317 -10.07 9.47 -0.06
N ASP A 318 -8.81 9.41 -0.49
CA ASP A 318 -8.46 9.17 -1.89
C ASP A 318 -8.81 7.73 -2.32
N VAL A 319 -8.57 6.72 -1.46
CA VAL A 319 -8.99 5.32 -1.69
C VAL A 319 -10.52 5.21 -1.74
N SER A 320 -11.22 5.79 -0.75
CA SER A 320 -12.69 5.78 -0.71
C SER A 320 -13.31 6.44 -1.93
N TRP A 321 -12.68 7.53 -2.42
CA TRP A 321 -13.14 8.18 -3.64
C TRP A 321 -13.02 7.26 -4.85
N LEU A 322 -11.90 6.59 -5.04
CA LEU A 322 -11.71 5.64 -6.14
C LEU A 322 -12.73 4.50 -6.08
N ILE A 323 -12.92 3.90 -4.91
CA ILE A 323 -13.88 2.80 -4.72
C ILE A 323 -15.31 3.27 -5.01
N ARG A 324 -15.73 4.44 -4.51
CA ARG A 324 -17.07 4.97 -4.71
C ARG A 324 -17.40 5.24 -6.17
N HIS A 325 -16.39 5.52 -6.99
CA HIS A 325 -16.57 5.92 -8.37
C HIS A 325 -16.14 4.88 -9.41
N HIS A 326 -15.71 3.68 -9.01
CA HIS A 326 -15.15 2.71 -9.95
C HIS A 326 -16.15 2.25 -11.03
N MET A 327 -17.46 2.22 -10.71
CA MET A 327 -18.51 1.84 -11.66
C MET A 327 -19.05 2.99 -12.50
N MET A 328 -18.57 4.24 -12.33
CA MET A 328 -19.19 5.41 -12.99
C MET A 328 -18.57 5.76 -14.34
N LEU A 329 -17.53 5.05 -14.78
CA LEU A 329 -16.75 5.46 -15.96
C LEU A 329 -17.51 5.30 -17.30
N ASP A 330 -18.56 4.51 -17.38
CA ASP A 330 -19.49 4.45 -18.52
C ASP A 330 -20.19 5.80 -18.73
N ASN A 331 -20.56 6.50 -17.64
CA ASN A 331 -21.20 7.81 -17.71
C ASN A 331 -20.31 8.87 -18.38
N VAL A 332 -18.98 8.69 -18.37
CA VAL A 332 -18.03 9.61 -19.04
C VAL A 332 -18.34 9.74 -20.52
N LEU A 333 -18.88 8.69 -21.14
CA LEU A 333 -19.21 8.68 -22.57
C LEU A 333 -20.38 9.63 -22.90
N THR A 334 -21.31 9.81 -21.97
CA THR A 334 -22.56 10.57 -22.15
C THR A 334 -22.58 11.92 -21.39
N MET A 335 -21.58 12.18 -20.55
CA MET A 335 -21.47 13.45 -19.82
C MET A 335 -21.39 14.66 -20.75
N SER A 336 -21.92 15.81 -20.30
CA SER A 336 -21.67 17.12 -20.91
C SER A 336 -20.16 17.40 -20.95
N LYS A 337 -19.73 18.21 -21.91
CA LYS A 337 -18.29 18.57 -22.09
C LYS A 337 -17.69 19.21 -20.84
N GLU A 338 -18.47 20.03 -20.16
CA GLU A 338 -18.06 20.75 -18.93
C GLU A 338 -17.86 19.77 -17.77
N ARG A 339 -18.85 18.91 -17.53
CA ARG A 339 -18.79 17.87 -16.49
C ARG A 339 -17.63 16.89 -16.76
N ARG A 340 -17.49 16.46 -18.00
CA ARG A 340 -16.42 15.56 -18.42
C ARG A 340 -15.04 16.17 -18.18
N LYS A 341 -14.81 17.44 -18.53
CA LYS A 341 -13.56 18.14 -18.24
C LYS A 341 -13.24 18.20 -16.74
N HIS A 342 -14.26 18.40 -15.89
CA HIS A 342 -14.07 18.39 -14.45
C HIS A 342 -13.59 17.02 -13.96
N TRP A 343 -14.26 15.95 -14.40
CA TRP A 343 -13.87 14.57 -14.05
C TRP A 343 -12.47 14.21 -14.55
N LEU A 344 -12.18 14.47 -15.82
CA LEU A 344 -10.87 14.20 -16.42
C LEU A 344 -9.74 15.01 -15.78
N GLY A 345 -10.06 16.15 -15.18
CA GLY A 345 -9.12 17.02 -14.47
C GLY A 345 -8.86 16.60 -13.01
N ASN A 346 -9.64 15.64 -12.47
CA ASN A 346 -9.43 15.14 -11.13
C ASN A 346 -8.07 14.42 -11.03
N PRO A 347 -7.21 14.74 -10.03
CA PRO A 347 -5.91 14.08 -9.86
C PRO A 347 -5.97 12.56 -9.77
N LEU A 348 -7.07 12.01 -9.25
CA LEU A 348 -7.28 10.57 -9.08
C LEU A 348 -7.87 9.89 -10.33
N PHE A 349 -8.22 10.65 -11.39
CA PHE A 349 -8.89 10.05 -12.55
C PHE A 349 -8.01 9.04 -13.30
N ALA A 350 -6.69 9.25 -13.34
CA ALA A 350 -5.77 8.29 -13.92
C ALA A 350 -5.78 6.95 -13.17
N ASP A 351 -5.80 7.00 -11.84
CA ASP A 351 -5.90 5.80 -11.00
C ASP A 351 -7.29 5.14 -11.12
N LEU A 352 -8.36 5.94 -11.23
CA LEU A 352 -9.71 5.42 -11.48
C LEU A 352 -9.79 4.65 -12.81
N LEU A 353 -9.14 5.16 -13.86
CA LEU A 353 -9.07 4.48 -15.15
C LEU A 353 -8.26 3.17 -15.07
N LEU A 354 -7.18 3.16 -14.28
CA LEU A 354 -6.39 1.95 -14.04
C LEU A 354 -7.14 0.94 -13.16
N LEU A 355 -7.96 1.39 -12.22
CA LEU A 355 -8.87 0.54 -11.44
C LEU A 355 -9.88 -0.15 -12.35
N LEU A 356 -10.57 0.58 -13.25
CA LEU A 356 -11.44 -0.01 -14.27
C LEU A 356 -10.71 -1.06 -15.12
N ARG A 357 -9.47 -0.78 -15.50
CA ARG A 357 -8.67 -1.74 -16.28
C ARG A 357 -8.38 -3.01 -15.51
N ALA A 358 -7.97 -2.90 -14.24
CA ALA A 358 -7.65 -4.04 -13.39
C ALA A 358 -8.89 -4.89 -13.11
N ASP A 359 -10.01 -4.27 -12.79
CA ASP A 359 -11.31 -4.89 -12.59
C ASP A 359 -11.77 -5.63 -13.87
N SER A 360 -11.79 -4.97 -15.04
CA SER A 360 -12.16 -5.57 -16.33
C SER A 360 -11.26 -6.74 -16.74
N LEU A 361 -9.99 -6.74 -16.36
CA LEU A 361 -9.07 -7.85 -16.62
C LEU A 361 -9.19 -8.96 -15.56
N GLY A 362 -9.73 -8.65 -14.38
CA GLY A 362 -10.09 -9.62 -13.34
C GLY A 362 -11.32 -10.44 -13.70
N THR A 363 -12.17 -9.93 -14.58
CA THR A 363 -13.45 -10.52 -15.00
C THR A 363 -13.28 -11.51 -16.17
N ILE A 364 -14.07 -12.58 -16.20
CA ILE A 364 -14.12 -13.52 -17.34
C ILE A 364 -15.57 -13.59 -17.85
N PRO A 365 -15.82 -13.29 -19.14
CA PRO A 365 -14.87 -12.89 -20.18
C PRO A 365 -14.32 -11.48 -19.96
N GLN A 366 -13.03 -11.28 -20.29
CA GLN A 366 -12.38 -9.97 -20.18
C GLN A 366 -12.96 -8.97 -21.18
N GLY A 367 -13.23 -7.74 -20.74
CA GLY A 367 -13.80 -6.69 -21.57
C GLY A 367 -13.13 -5.32 -21.43
N LEU A 368 -12.17 -4.98 -22.29
CA LEU A 368 -11.47 -3.68 -22.27
C LEU A 368 -12.11 -2.60 -23.16
N SER A 369 -13.30 -2.83 -23.72
CA SER A 369 -13.94 -1.87 -24.63
C SER A 369 -14.19 -0.51 -23.98
N LEU A 370 -14.81 -0.50 -22.80
CA LEU A 370 -15.08 0.72 -22.03
C LEU A 370 -13.78 1.43 -21.65
N TYR A 371 -12.80 0.68 -21.13
CA TYR A 371 -11.49 1.25 -20.78
C TYR A 371 -10.84 1.94 -21.98
N LYS A 372 -10.81 1.30 -23.15
CA LYS A 372 -10.22 1.89 -24.38
C LYS A 372 -10.93 3.16 -24.81
N LYS A 373 -12.27 3.19 -24.77
CA LYS A 373 -13.08 4.37 -25.12
C LYS A 373 -12.80 5.54 -24.17
N VAL A 374 -12.84 5.29 -22.85
CA VAL A 374 -12.59 6.34 -21.85
C VAL A 374 -11.14 6.82 -21.90
N LEU A 375 -10.17 5.91 -22.11
CA LEU A 375 -8.75 6.27 -22.30
C LEU A 375 -8.54 7.19 -23.50
N ALA A 376 -9.22 6.94 -24.62
CA ALA A 376 -9.13 7.78 -25.81
C ALA A 376 -9.65 9.20 -25.53
N ILE A 377 -10.80 9.32 -24.85
CA ILE A 377 -11.34 10.59 -24.38
C ILE A 377 -10.38 11.29 -23.42
N TYR A 378 -9.84 10.58 -22.44
CA TYR A 378 -8.89 11.11 -21.46
C TYR A 378 -7.63 11.67 -22.14
N LYS A 379 -7.04 10.94 -23.08
CA LYS A 379 -5.87 11.41 -23.84
C LYS A 379 -6.16 12.67 -24.67
N LYS A 380 -7.37 12.78 -25.22
CA LYS A 380 -7.78 13.91 -26.08
C LYS A 380 -8.19 15.13 -25.28
N GLU A 381 -8.92 14.95 -24.17
CA GLU A 381 -9.66 16.02 -23.49
C GLU A 381 -9.14 16.37 -22.09
N LYS A 382 -8.16 15.62 -21.54
CA LYS A 382 -7.60 15.90 -20.20
C LYS A 382 -7.12 17.35 -20.11
N PRO A 383 -7.70 18.18 -19.22
CA PRO A 383 -7.24 19.53 -19.01
C PRO A 383 -5.88 19.55 -18.29
N ARG A 384 -5.05 20.57 -18.56
CA ARG A 384 -3.76 20.73 -17.85
C ARG A 384 -3.92 20.93 -16.34
N ARG A 385 -5.05 21.53 -15.92
CA ARG A 385 -5.43 21.73 -14.51
C ARG A 385 -6.92 21.42 -14.36
N MET A 386 -7.31 20.94 -13.17
CA MET A 386 -8.72 20.76 -12.84
C MET A 386 -9.47 22.09 -12.95
N PRO A 387 -10.57 22.17 -13.73
CA PRO A 387 -11.35 23.39 -13.84
C PRO A 387 -11.90 23.79 -12.46
N LYS A 388 -11.60 25.01 -12.05
CA LYS A 388 -12.20 25.56 -10.81
C LYS A 388 -13.65 25.96 -11.10
N ILE A 389 -14.58 25.36 -10.39
CA ILE A 389 -15.98 25.79 -10.41
C ILE A 389 -16.10 26.93 -9.42
N LYS A 390 -16.46 28.12 -9.93
CA LYS A 390 -16.72 29.29 -9.08
C LYS A 390 -17.99 29.02 -8.27
N LYS A 391 -17.92 29.07 -6.95
CA LYS A 391 -19.11 29.03 -6.11
C LYS A 391 -19.96 30.27 -6.41
N LEU A 392 -21.16 30.05 -6.96
CA LEU A 392 -22.10 31.12 -7.30
C LEU A 392 -22.93 31.57 -6.10
N VAL A 393 -23.18 30.62 -5.18
CA VAL A 393 -23.90 30.84 -3.92
C VAL A 393 -23.17 30.01 -2.86
N ASP A 394 -22.96 30.54 -1.67
CA ASP A 394 -22.45 29.84 -0.50
C ASP A 394 -23.57 29.48 0.47
N GLY A 395 -23.22 28.76 1.56
CA GLY A 395 -24.18 28.31 2.56
C GLY A 395 -24.87 29.47 3.28
N ASP A 396 -24.15 30.53 3.59
CA ASP A 396 -24.66 31.70 4.32
C ASP A 396 -25.68 32.46 3.46
N ASN A 397 -25.35 32.69 2.19
CA ASN A 397 -26.29 33.26 1.24
C ASN A 397 -27.57 32.44 1.10
N LEU A 398 -27.42 31.10 1.10
CA LEU A 398 -28.56 30.18 0.93
C LEU A 398 -29.45 30.18 2.18
N MET A 399 -28.84 30.15 3.37
CA MET A 399 -29.55 30.25 4.65
C MET A 399 -30.34 31.56 4.77
N GLN A 400 -29.73 32.69 4.39
CA GLN A 400 -30.38 34.01 4.39
C GLN A 400 -31.55 34.09 3.38
N ILE A 401 -31.35 33.62 2.14
CA ILE A 401 -32.36 33.76 1.07
C ILE A 401 -33.58 32.87 1.32
N PHE A 402 -33.38 31.66 1.87
CA PHE A 402 -34.47 30.67 2.06
C PHE A 402 -34.90 30.54 3.52
N ASN A 403 -34.38 31.37 4.43
CA ASN A 403 -34.62 31.30 5.87
C ASN A 403 -34.43 29.90 6.45
N LEU A 404 -33.26 29.29 6.16
CA LEU A 404 -32.92 27.94 6.58
C LEU A 404 -31.93 27.94 7.73
N ALA A 405 -32.12 27.07 8.69
CA ALA A 405 -31.09 26.75 9.68
C ALA A 405 -29.96 25.94 9.04
N GLU A 406 -28.75 26.06 9.61
CA GLU A 406 -27.60 25.23 9.22
C GLU A 406 -27.97 23.73 9.35
N GLY A 407 -27.68 22.95 8.30
CA GLY A 407 -27.98 21.53 8.33
C GLY A 407 -28.03 20.85 6.96
N ARG A 408 -28.53 19.63 6.97
CA ARG A 408 -28.56 18.73 5.79
C ARG A 408 -29.30 19.32 4.57
N ASN A 409 -30.30 20.17 4.79
CA ASN A 409 -31.06 20.77 3.69
C ASN A 409 -30.23 21.78 2.91
N VAL A 410 -29.43 22.61 3.63
CA VAL A 410 -28.50 23.54 2.99
C VAL A 410 -27.45 22.78 2.17
N GLY A 411 -26.88 21.70 2.72
CA GLY A 411 -25.92 20.86 2.01
C GLY A 411 -26.53 20.26 0.72
N ARG A 412 -27.73 19.68 0.80
CA ARG A 412 -28.43 19.12 -0.38
C ARG A 412 -28.67 20.14 -1.50
N LEU A 413 -29.06 21.35 -1.15
CA LEU A 413 -29.30 22.43 -2.12
C LEU A 413 -27.97 22.88 -2.77
N LEU A 414 -26.89 23.00 -1.98
CA LEU A 414 -25.56 23.33 -2.50
C LEU A 414 -25.03 22.22 -3.42
N ASP A 415 -25.22 20.96 -3.04
CA ASP A 415 -24.81 19.81 -3.87
C ASP A 415 -25.56 19.79 -5.19
N ALA A 416 -26.88 20.00 -5.16
CA ALA A 416 -27.69 20.07 -6.37
C ALA A 416 -27.31 21.24 -7.27
N LEU A 417 -26.98 22.40 -6.69
CA LEU A 417 -26.47 23.56 -7.43
C LEU A 417 -25.10 23.23 -8.06
N HIS A 418 -24.23 22.60 -7.31
CA HIS A 418 -22.91 22.19 -7.80
C HIS A 418 -23.04 21.23 -9.01
N GLU A 419 -23.93 20.25 -8.93
CA GLU A 419 -24.23 19.32 -10.04
C GLU A 419 -24.77 20.07 -11.27
N ALA A 420 -25.67 21.04 -11.07
CA ALA A 420 -26.21 21.85 -12.17
C ALA A 420 -25.14 22.76 -12.81
N GLN A 421 -24.17 23.25 -12.03
CA GLN A 421 -23.01 23.98 -12.54
C GLN A 421 -22.08 23.07 -13.35
N LEU A 422 -21.83 21.85 -12.86
CA LEU A 422 -21.03 20.84 -13.57
C LEU A 422 -21.69 20.49 -14.92
N ASP A 423 -23.00 20.39 -14.98
CA ASP A 423 -23.73 20.13 -16.21
C ASP A 423 -23.81 21.35 -17.15
N GLY A 424 -23.31 22.50 -16.73
CA GLY A 424 -23.39 23.74 -17.52
C GLY A 424 -24.78 24.36 -17.57
N LYS A 425 -25.74 23.83 -16.79
CA LYS A 425 -27.12 24.35 -16.72
C LYS A 425 -27.21 25.67 -15.99
N VAL A 426 -26.28 25.91 -15.06
CA VAL A 426 -26.20 27.12 -14.24
C VAL A 426 -24.80 27.71 -14.34
N LYS A 427 -24.72 28.96 -14.87
CA LYS A 427 -23.44 29.64 -15.13
C LYS A 427 -23.32 30.99 -14.39
N THR A 428 -24.44 31.55 -13.93
CA THR A 428 -24.46 32.88 -13.27
C THR A 428 -25.17 32.81 -11.92
N LYS A 429 -24.91 33.77 -11.03
CA LYS A 429 -25.56 33.85 -9.71
C LYS A 429 -27.09 33.96 -9.86
N LYS A 430 -27.59 34.71 -10.87
CA LYS A 430 -29.02 34.85 -11.14
C LYS A 430 -29.65 33.46 -11.49
N GLN A 431 -29.00 32.71 -12.37
CA GLN A 431 -29.45 31.36 -12.73
C GLN A 431 -29.42 30.40 -11.52
N ALA A 432 -28.39 30.53 -10.65
CA ALA A 432 -28.28 29.73 -9.44
C ALA A 432 -29.47 29.97 -8.49
N LEU A 433 -29.82 31.20 -8.26
CA LEU A 433 -30.95 31.56 -7.39
C LEU A 433 -32.29 31.05 -7.95
N ILE A 434 -32.54 31.19 -9.25
CA ILE A 434 -33.75 30.68 -9.89
C ILE A 434 -33.78 29.13 -9.78
N TYR A 435 -32.67 28.46 -10.00
CA TYR A 435 -32.57 27.01 -9.92
C TYR A 435 -32.87 26.51 -8.49
N LEU A 436 -32.23 27.14 -7.50
CA LEU A 436 -32.41 26.82 -6.07
C LEU A 436 -33.84 27.07 -5.61
N GLN A 437 -34.48 28.16 -6.06
CA GLN A 437 -35.86 28.47 -5.72
C GLN A 437 -36.82 27.40 -6.23
N LYS A 438 -36.66 26.95 -7.48
CA LYS A 438 -37.46 25.85 -8.05
C LYS A 438 -37.28 24.53 -7.25
N LEU A 439 -36.03 24.19 -6.90
CA LEU A 439 -35.76 23.01 -6.12
C LEU A 439 -36.36 23.06 -4.72
N TYR A 440 -36.25 24.19 -4.04
CA TYR A 440 -36.83 24.39 -2.71
C TYR A 440 -38.34 24.29 -2.71
N GLN A 441 -39.01 24.89 -3.71
CA GLN A 441 -40.47 24.79 -3.88
C GLN A 441 -40.91 23.34 -4.17
N GLN A 442 -40.14 22.58 -4.95
CA GLN A 442 -40.47 21.16 -5.22
C GLN A 442 -40.30 20.28 -3.99
N GLN A 443 -39.37 20.59 -3.10
CA GLN A 443 -39.17 19.83 -1.85
C GLN A 443 -40.30 20.11 -0.86
N ASN A 444 -40.75 21.35 -0.73
CA ASN A 444 -41.83 21.72 0.18
C ASN A 444 -43.23 21.23 -0.31
N LYS A 445 -43.38 20.95 -1.61
CA LYS A 445 -44.61 20.32 -2.14
C LYS A 445 -44.69 18.82 -1.93
N LYS A 446 -43.56 18.16 -1.54
CA LYS A 446 -43.45 16.72 -1.29
C LYS A 446 -43.46 16.36 0.20
N SER A 447 -43.47 17.33 1.09
CA SER A 447 -43.67 17.12 2.53
C SER A 447 -45.17 17.38 2.79
N PRO A 448 -45.94 16.33 3.16
CA PRO A 448 -47.36 16.53 3.53
C PRO A 448 -47.48 17.32 4.83
#